data_f087bb034894ee5d5d57594b222929c3
#
_entry.id   f087bb034894ee5d5d57594b222929c3
#
_cell.length_a   1.000
_cell.length_b   1.000
_cell.length_c   1.000
_cell.angle_alpha   90.00
_cell.angle_beta   90.00
_cell.angle_gamma   90.00
#
_symmetry.space_group_name_H-M   'P 1'
#
loop_
_entity.id
_entity.type
_entity.pdbx_description
1 polymer ?
#
loop_
_entity_poly.entity_id
_entity_poly.type
_entity_poly.pdbx_seq_one_letter_code
_entity_poly.pdbx_strand_id
1 'polypeptide(L)'
;MSKSAIDTGILLETGTNELEILEFYINEIREEGQEPVPNFFGINVAKVMQVIETPNLEPPESAPHPSFMGTIPLRDLILPVLDLSVWLELDMPKTERDIVIVTEFSKSVTGFLVSGVTEIHRVGWGEVIPPSSIISTNTDAIVGLIDKGDYFVQLLDLETILSQFEPDDGVEMAVSENEYKVLVADDSATIRAMIKANLTEANHKPIITNNGDEALRTVLDLKARAEAEGKDITEFVDLIISDIEMPLMDGFSLTKNIKEDPVLRKLPVILYSSIITNELRHKGESVGADMQISKPDLHTIPQVALELIEGGAD
;
A
#
# COMPACT_ATOMS: atom_id res chain seq x y z
N MET A 1 11.37 18.15 51.66
CA MET A 1 12.11 17.76 50.43
C MET A 1 11.18 16.96 49.53
N SER A 2 10.49 17.68 48.67
CA SER A 2 9.48 17.11 47.74
C SER A 2 10.18 16.69 46.44
N LYS A 3 10.08 15.41 46.11
CA LYS A 3 10.50 14.92 44.80
C LYS A 3 9.40 15.21 43.78
N SER A 4 9.70 16.15 42.90
CA SER A 4 8.91 16.42 41.70
C SER A 4 8.88 15.18 40.84
N ALA A 5 7.70 14.64 40.63
CA ALA A 5 7.45 13.66 39.56
C ALA A 5 7.57 14.38 38.20
N ILE A 6 8.50 13.94 37.38
CA ILE A 6 8.59 14.37 35.99
C ILE A 6 7.44 13.66 35.27
N ASP A 7 6.43 14.45 34.95
CA ASP A 7 5.37 14.05 34.04
C ASP A 7 5.95 13.96 32.63
N THR A 8 6.37 12.78 32.24
CA THR A 8 6.72 12.48 30.85
C THR A 8 5.40 12.30 30.08
N GLY A 9 4.71 13.41 29.86
CA GLY A 9 3.71 13.49 28.82
C GLY A 9 4.37 13.17 27.48
N ILE A 10 4.26 11.92 27.04
CA ILE A 10 4.48 11.57 25.66
C ILE A 10 3.42 12.33 24.89
N LEU A 11 3.81 13.50 24.37
CA LEU A 11 3.11 14.14 23.28
C LEU A 11 3.06 13.11 22.16
N LEU A 12 1.95 12.42 22.03
CA LEU A 12 1.53 11.80 20.79
C LEU A 12 1.39 12.96 19.80
N GLU A 13 2.47 13.33 19.13
CA GLU A 13 2.37 14.12 17.94
C GLU A 13 1.42 13.32 17.04
N THR A 14 0.23 13.86 16.87
CA THR A 14 -0.67 13.48 15.78
C THR A 14 0.18 13.55 14.55
N GLY A 15 0.46 12.37 13.92
CA GLY A 15 1.43 12.24 12.85
C GLY A 15 1.24 13.36 11.86
N THR A 16 2.32 14.06 11.57
CA THR A 16 2.39 14.94 10.42
C THR A 16 1.98 14.09 9.24
N ASN A 17 0.92 14.49 8.55
CA ASN A 17 0.35 13.78 7.40
C ASN A 17 1.28 13.98 6.18
N GLU A 18 2.58 13.69 6.38
CA GLU A 18 3.68 13.91 5.44
C GLU A 18 4.23 12.56 4.98
N LEU A 19 4.52 12.49 3.71
CA LEU A 19 5.13 11.36 3.03
C LEU A 19 6.60 11.69 2.75
N GLU A 20 7.54 10.83 3.17
CA GLU A 20 8.94 10.92 2.77
C GLU A 20 9.17 10.10 1.50
N ILE A 21 9.57 10.76 0.42
CA ILE A 21 9.70 10.17 -0.91
C ILE A 21 11.15 10.23 -1.36
N LEU A 22 11.71 9.07 -1.74
CA LEU A 22 12.96 9.02 -2.50
C LEU A 22 12.62 9.30 -3.97
N GLU A 23 13.11 10.41 -4.48
CA GLU A 23 13.03 10.74 -5.89
C GLU A 23 14.17 10.05 -6.65
N PHE A 24 13.82 9.46 -7.77
CA PHE A 24 14.76 8.84 -8.71
C PHE A 24 14.33 9.10 -10.15
N TYR A 25 15.19 8.79 -11.08
CA TYR A 25 14.87 9.00 -12.49
C TYR A 25 15.26 7.79 -13.35
N ILE A 26 14.53 7.66 -14.46
CA ILE A 26 14.82 6.73 -15.54
C ILE A 26 15.01 7.57 -16.80
N ASN A 27 16.19 7.47 -17.41
CA ASN A 27 16.47 8.12 -18.67
C ASN A 27 15.77 7.36 -19.80
N GLU A 28 15.04 8.08 -20.65
CA GLU A 28 14.29 7.52 -21.77
C GLU A 28 14.83 8.06 -23.09
N ILE A 29 15.04 7.19 -24.07
CA ILE A 29 15.30 7.59 -25.46
C ILE A 29 13.95 7.70 -26.17
N ARG A 30 13.49 8.93 -26.41
CA ARG A 30 12.20 9.17 -27.07
C ARG A 30 12.26 9.06 -28.58
N GLU A 31 13.40 9.41 -29.14
CA GLU A 31 13.65 9.32 -30.60
C GLU A 31 15.10 8.87 -30.83
N GLU A 32 15.30 8.04 -31.83
CA GLU A 32 16.62 7.54 -32.20
C GLU A 32 17.59 8.70 -32.55
N GLY A 33 18.71 8.76 -31.84
CA GLY A 33 19.74 9.78 -32.02
C GLY A 33 19.59 11.05 -31.17
N GLN A 34 18.57 11.15 -30.34
CA GLN A 34 18.44 12.21 -29.32
C GLN A 34 19.14 11.83 -28.01
N GLU A 35 19.47 12.85 -27.22
CA GLU A 35 19.95 12.63 -25.85
C GLU A 35 18.81 12.10 -24.99
N PRO A 36 19.08 11.15 -24.08
CA PRO A 36 18.07 10.62 -23.16
C PRO A 36 17.49 11.70 -22.27
N VAL A 37 16.19 11.65 -22.03
CA VAL A 37 15.45 12.60 -21.20
C VAL A 37 15.06 11.90 -19.88
N PRO A 38 15.32 12.51 -18.70
CA PRO A 38 14.94 11.92 -17.43
C PRO A 38 13.42 12.00 -17.22
N ASN A 39 12.82 10.87 -16.86
CA ASN A 39 11.48 10.79 -16.29
C ASN A 39 11.63 10.59 -14.78
N PHE A 40 10.97 11.42 -13.99
CA PHE A 40 11.11 11.43 -12.54
C PHE A 40 10.01 10.62 -11.86
N PHE A 41 10.44 9.79 -10.93
CA PHE A 41 9.58 8.91 -10.14
C PHE A 41 9.90 9.07 -8.65
N GLY A 42 8.95 8.67 -7.81
CA GLY A 42 9.11 8.70 -6.36
C GLY A 42 8.55 7.44 -5.71
N ILE A 43 9.24 6.98 -4.68
CA ILE A 43 8.77 5.90 -3.81
C ILE A 43 8.89 6.28 -2.35
N ASN A 44 8.07 5.69 -1.50
CA ASN A 44 8.15 5.91 -0.06
C ASN A 44 9.50 5.44 0.49
N VAL A 45 10.23 6.36 1.16
CA VAL A 45 11.54 6.07 1.78
C VAL A 45 11.47 4.94 2.79
N ALA A 46 10.34 4.78 3.48
CA ALA A 46 10.16 3.69 4.45
C ALA A 46 10.31 2.29 3.84
N LYS A 47 10.13 2.17 2.52
CA LYS A 47 10.30 0.93 1.77
C LYS A 47 11.73 0.70 1.27
N VAL A 48 12.58 1.70 1.35
CA VAL A 48 13.95 1.67 0.82
C VAL A 48 14.93 1.21 1.89
N MET A 49 15.57 0.08 1.66
CA MET A 49 16.65 -0.41 2.53
C MET A 49 17.97 0.28 2.24
N GLN A 50 18.34 0.36 0.97
CA GLN A 50 19.60 0.95 0.52
C GLN A 50 19.61 1.18 -0.99
N VAL A 51 20.57 1.95 -1.45
CA VAL A 51 20.87 2.14 -2.88
C VAL A 51 22.28 1.60 -3.13
N ILE A 52 22.46 0.79 -4.17
CA ILE A 52 23.73 0.18 -4.53
C ILE A 52 24.07 0.43 -6.00
N GLU A 53 25.36 0.41 -6.32
CA GLU A 53 25.82 0.37 -7.71
C GLU A 53 25.39 -0.95 -8.35
N THR A 54 25.02 -0.92 -9.60
CA THR A 54 24.61 -2.13 -10.35
C THR A 54 25.83 -3.01 -10.56
N PRO A 55 25.85 -4.24 -10.02
CA PRO A 55 26.87 -5.23 -10.38
C PRO A 55 26.61 -5.71 -11.80
N ASN A 56 27.61 -6.38 -12.40
CA ASN A 56 27.42 -7.05 -13.68
C ASN A 56 26.36 -8.15 -13.52
N LEU A 57 25.19 -7.91 -14.08
CA LEU A 57 24.07 -8.85 -14.12
C LEU A 57 24.00 -9.47 -15.53
N GLU A 58 23.97 -10.80 -15.58
CA GLU A 58 23.64 -11.53 -16.80
C GLU A 58 22.20 -12.02 -16.68
N PRO A 59 21.29 -11.53 -17.55
CA PRO A 59 19.92 -12.02 -17.55
C PRO A 59 19.89 -13.53 -17.78
N PRO A 60 19.07 -14.29 -17.04
CA PRO A 60 18.96 -15.73 -17.23
C PRO A 60 18.36 -16.04 -18.61
N GLU A 61 18.75 -17.17 -19.22
CA GLU A 61 18.21 -17.62 -20.52
C GLU A 61 16.69 -17.79 -20.51
N SER A 62 16.10 -18.07 -19.34
CA SER A 62 14.66 -18.18 -19.14
C SER A 62 14.28 -17.34 -17.93
N ALA A 63 13.78 -16.14 -18.17
CA ALA A 63 13.28 -15.25 -17.14
C ALA A 63 11.75 -15.41 -16.98
N PRO A 64 11.22 -15.35 -15.76
CA PRO A 64 9.77 -15.40 -15.52
C PRO A 64 9.04 -14.19 -16.13
N HIS A 65 9.76 -13.06 -16.26
CA HIS A 65 9.26 -11.82 -16.86
C HIS A 65 10.42 -11.08 -17.56
N PRO A 66 10.17 -10.31 -18.64
CA PRO A 66 11.21 -9.55 -19.36
C PRO A 66 12.01 -8.57 -18.50
N SER A 67 11.40 -8.02 -17.44
CA SER A 67 12.07 -7.10 -16.51
C SER A 67 13.03 -7.79 -15.53
N PHE A 68 13.00 -9.11 -15.41
CA PHE A 68 13.88 -9.83 -14.48
C PHE A 68 15.32 -9.89 -15.01
N MET A 69 16.23 -9.23 -14.30
CA MET A 69 17.64 -9.10 -14.66
C MET A 69 18.53 -10.19 -14.07
N GLY A 70 18.00 -11.02 -13.16
CA GLY A 70 18.78 -12.02 -12.43
C GLY A 70 18.79 -11.73 -10.93
N THR A 71 19.74 -12.38 -10.24
CA THR A 71 19.90 -12.25 -8.78
C THR A 71 21.32 -11.85 -8.40
N ILE A 72 21.45 -11.06 -7.36
CA ILE A 72 22.75 -10.69 -6.77
C ILE A 72 22.83 -11.13 -5.31
N PRO A 73 24.00 -11.56 -4.83
CA PRO A 73 24.18 -11.81 -3.40
C PRO A 73 24.26 -10.47 -2.66
N LEU A 74 23.41 -10.30 -1.65
CA LEU A 74 23.39 -9.14 -0.77
C LEU A 74 23.49 -9.62 0.68
N ARG A 75 24.73 -9.64 1.22
CA ARG A 75 25.05 -10.22 2.55
C ARG A 75 24.56 -11.68 2.63
N ASP A 76 23.55 -11.98 3.46
CA ASP A 76 22.99 -13.31 3.66
C ASP A 76 21.73 -13.57 2.82
N LEU A 77 21.39 -12.64 1.89
CA LEU A 77 20.21 -12.69 1.06
C LEU A 77 20.57 -12.86 -0.42
N ILE A 78 19.68 -13.47 -1.17
CA ILE A 78 19.71 -13.46 -2.63
C ILE A 78 18.69 -12.42 -3.08
N LEU A 79 19.16 -11.33 -3.69
CA LEU A 79 18.35 -10.21 -4.13
C LEU A 79 17.95 -10.41 -5.61
N PRO A 80 16.68 -10.63 -5.94
CA PRO A 80 16.19 -10.52 -7.30
C PRO A 80 16.24 -9.06 -7.76
N VAL A 81 16.65 -8.83 -9.01
CA VAL A 81 16.72 -7.48 -9.60
C VAL A 81 15.79 -7.40 -10.79
N LEU A 82 14.94 -6.37 -10.76
CA LEU A 82 14.00 -6.03 -11.82
C LEU A 82 14.42 -4.74 -12.51
N ASP A 83 14.37 -4.74 -13.82
CA ASP A 83 14.53 -3.53 -14.62
C ASP A 83 13.22 -2.76 -14.65
N LEU A 84 13.16 -1.68 -13.90
CA LEU A 84 11.95 -0.87 -13.78
C LEU A 84 11.58 -0.19 -15.09
N SER A 85 12.54 0.14 -15.95
CA SER A 85 12.28 0.72 -17.27
C SER A 85 11.49 -0.22 -18.18
N VAL A 86 11.84 -1.51 -18.15
CA VAL A 86 11.14 -2.54 -18.95
C VAL A 86 9.70 -2.68 -18.47
N TRP A 87 9.49 -2.64 -17.15
CA TRP A 87 8.15 -2.72 -16.59
C TRP A 87 7.30 -1.48 -16.92
N LEU A 88 7.92 -0.27 -16.88
CA LEU A 88 7.28 1.00 -17.24
C LEU A 88 7.19 1.21 -18.76
N GLU A 89 7.64 0.26 -19.58
CA GLU A 89 7.66 0.36 -21.05
C GLU A 89 8.49 1.57 -21.55
N LEU A 90 9.57 1.91 -20.85
CA LEU A 90 10.47 3.01 -21.18
C LEU A 90 11.73 2.45 -21.89
N ASP A 91 12.15 3.08 -22.98
CA ASP A 91 13.40 2.74 -23.67
C ASP A 91 14.60 3.38 -22.96
N MET A 92 15.12 2.67 -21.94
CA MET A 92 16.23 3.14 -21.12
C MET A 92 17.58 2.70 -21.70
N PRO A 93 18.51 3.64 -22.02
CA PRO A 93 19.87 3.28 -22.39
C PRO A 93 20.62 2.71 -21.17
N LYS A 94 21.14 1.50 -21.27
CA LYS A 94 21.92 0.87 -20.20
C LYS A 94 23.29 1.53 -20.09
N THR A 95 23.67 1.90 -18.89
CA THR A 95 24.95 2.55 -18.58
C THR A 95 25.66 1.86 -17.41
N GLU A 96 26.98 2.04 -17.30
CA GLU A 96 27.75 1.56 -16.15
C GLU A 96 27.44 2.33 -14.85
N ARG A 97 26.64 3.39 -14.94
CA ARG A 97 26.25 4.27 -13.82
C ARG A 97 24.84 4.00 -13.30
N ASP A 98 24.14 3.04 -13.90
CA ASP A 98 22.83 2.64 -13.42
C ASP A 98 22.96 2.08 -12.00
N ILE A 99 21.92 2.27 -11.19
CA ILE A 99 21.90 1.90 -9.79
C ILE A 99 20.72 0.99 -9.50
N VAL A 100 20.83 0.26 -8.39
CA VAL A 100 19.72 -0.57 -7.89
C VAL A 100 19.22 0.01 -6.58
N ILE A 101 17.94 0.37 -6.54
CA ILE A 101 17.23 0.69 -5.32
C ILE A 101 16.75 -0.62 -4.72
N VAL A 102 17.27 -0.95 -3.53
CA VAL A 102 16.88 -2.16 -2.79
C VAL A 102 15.74 -1.80 -1.87
N THR A 103 14.63 -2.51 -2.02
CA THR A 103 13.41 -2.30 -1.23
C THR A 103 13.06 -3.55 -0.44
N GLU A 104 12.38 -3.37 0.68
CA GLU A 104 11.82 -4.45 1.48
C GLU A 104 10.31 -4.26 1.59
N PHE A 105 9.58 -5.33 1.25
CA PHE A 105 8.13 -5.44 1.40
C PHE A 105 7.84 -6.75 2.15
N SER A 106 7.26 -6.66 3.31
CA SER A 106 6.74 -7.81 4.11
C SER A 106 7.67 -9.03 4.28
N LYS A 107 8.98 -8.90 4.16
CA LYS A 107 10.04 -9.92 4.16
C LYS A 107 10.58 -10.28 2.78
N SER A 108 9.98 -9.80 1.70
CA SER A 108 10.54 -9.95 0.36
C SER A 108 11.45 -8.75 0.07
N VAL A 109 12.69 -9.03 -0.29
CA VAL A 109 13.66 -7.99 -0.65
C VAL A 109 13.89 -8.03 -2.14
N THR A 110 13.66 -6.90 -2.83
CA THR A 110 13.78 -6.79 -4.29
C THR A 110 14.58 -5.56 -4.68
N GLY A 111 15.41 -5.68 -5.69
CA GLY A 111 16.15 -4.57 -6.29
C GLY A 111 15.47 -4.06 -7.55
N PHE A 112 15.39 -2.74 -7.70
CA PHE A 112 14.89 -2.09 -8.91
C PHE A 112 16.00 -1.31 -9.59
N LEU A 113 16.30 -1.67 -10.83
CA LEU A 113 17.28 -0.99 -11.68
C LEU A 113 16.68 0.32 -12.18
N VAL A 114 17.40 1.42 -11.97
CA VAL A 114 17.04 2.78 -12.38
C VAL A 114 18.28 3.52 -12.87
N SER A 115 18.12 4.66 -13.56
CA SER A 115 19.27 5.45 -14.04
C SER A 115 19.97 6.22 -12.93
N GLY A 116 19.27 6.63 -11.87
CA GLY A 116 19.87 7.33 -10.75
C GLY A 116 18.85 7.80 -9.72
N VAL A 117 19.35 8.21 -8.54
CA VAL A 117 18.55 8.87 -7.49
C VAL A 117 18.94 10.34 -7.40
N THR A 118 18.02 11.18 -6.95
CA THR A 118 18.24 12.61 -6.75
C THR A 118 18.24 12.97 -5.27
N GLU A 119 17.08 13.14 -4.68
CA GLU A 119 16.94 13.60 -3.29
C GLU A 119 15.72 12.97 -2.60
N ILE A 120 15.60 13.23 -1.29
CA ILE A 120 14.44 12.81 -0.50
C ILE A 120 13.60 14.05 -0.24
N HIS A 121 12.30 13.94 -0.57
CA HIS A 121 11.32 14.99 -0.33
C HIS A 121 10.39 14.64 0.82
N ARG A 122 10.00 15.64 1.60
CA ARG A 122 8.86 15.57 2.51
C ARG A 122 7.69 16.28 1.85
N VAL A 123 6.60 15.56 1.63
CA VAL A 123 5.44 16.03 0.87
C VAL A 123 4.18 15.78 1.68
N GLY A 124 3.37 16.81 1.87
CA GLY A 124 2.04 16.65 2.45
C GLY A 124 1.09 15.95 1.47
N TRP A 125 0.22 15.08 1.95
CA TRP A 125 -0.77 14.42 1.08
C TRP A 125 -1.64 15.39 0.28
N GLY A 126 -1.84 16.62 0.76
CA GLY A 126 -2.56 17.67 0.01
C GLY A 126 -1.83 18.20 -1.22
N GLU A 127 -0.54 17.90 -1.35
CA GLU A 127 0.31 18.27 -2.49
C GLU A 127 0.36 17.18 -3.57
N VAL A 128 -0.11 15.97 -3.21
CA VAL A 128 -0.18 14.84 -4.16
C VAL A 128 -1.43 14.98 -5.01
N ILE A 129 -1.21 15.12 -6.31
CA ILE A 129 -2.26 15.23 -7.32
C ILE A 129 -2.64 13.81 -7.74
N PRO A 130 -3.92 13.39 -7.65
CA PRO A 130 -4.33 12.08 -8.13
C PRO A 130 -4.11 11.97 -9.64
N PRO A 131 -3.71 10.79 -10.16
CA PRO A 131 -3.57 10.58 -11.60
C PRO A 131 -4.93 10.84 -12.26
N SER A 132 -4.96 11.81 -13.18
CA SER A 132 -6.18 12.07 -13.95
C SER A 132 -6.32 10.98 -15.03
N SER A 133 -7.57 10.70 -15.44
CA SER A 133 -7.87 9.77 -16.53
C SER A 133 -7.24 10.13 -17.88
N ILE A 134 -6.56 11.27 -17.97
CA ILE A 134 -5.86 11.76 -19.15
C ILE A 134 -4.42 11.19 -19.21
N ILE A 135 -3.85 10.80 -18.06
CA ILE A 135 -2.57 10.09 -17.99
C ILE A 135 -2.90 8.58 -17.98
N SER A 136 -3.54 8.12 -19.02
CA SER A 136 -3.68 6.70 -19.31
C SER A 136 -2.38 6.19 -19.97
N THR A 137 -1.27 6.32 -19.25
CA THR A 137 -0.15 5.42 -19.47
C THR A 137 -0.49 4.10 -18.78
N ASN A 138 -0.15 3.00 -19.41
CA ASN A 138 -0.48 1.62 -19.06
C ASN A 138 -0.06 1.14 -17.65
N THR A 139 0.05 2.03 -16.67
CA THR A 139 0.62 1.67 -15.38
C THR A 139 -0.35 2.00 -14.24
N ASP A 140 -1.09 0.99 -13.83
CA ASP A 140 -1.90 1.02 -12.60
C ASP A 140 -1.06 1.29 -11.33
N ALA A 141 0.27 1.28 -11.45
CA ALA A 141 1.21 1.53 -10.36
C ALA A 141 1.51 3.01 -10.10
N ILE A 142 1.02 3.96 -10.93
CA ILE A 142 1.17 5.40 -10.64
C ILE A 142 0.02 5.82 -9.74
N VAL A 143 0.31 6.07 -8.46
CA VAL A 143 -0.70 6.41 -7.44
C VAL A 143 -0.88 7.90 -7.23
N GLY A 144 0.02 8.73 -7.76
CA GLY A 144 -0.06 10.18 -7.64
C GLY A 144 1.03 10.91 -8.41
N LEU A 145 0.90 12.24 -8.45
CA LEU A 145 1.86 13.14 -9.06
C LEU A 145 2.22 14.25 -8.08
N ILE A 146 3.50 14.63 -8.03
CA ILE A 146 3.96 15.80 -7.29
C ILE A 146 4.46 16.84 -8.31
N ASP A 147 3.90 18.03 -8.25
CA ASP A 147 4.33 19.16 -9.10
C ASP A 147 5.58 19.81 -8.52
N LYS A 148 6.68 19.81 -9.30
CA LYS A 148 7.94 20.48 -8.98
C LYS A 148 8.13 21.79 -9.78
N GLY A 149 7.10 22.21 -10.53
CA GLY A 149 7.12 23.38 -11.37
C GLY A 149 7.65 23.09 -12.78
N ASP A 150 8.88 22.66 -12.91
CA ASP A 150 9.50 22.35 -14.20
C ASP A 150 9.25 20.90 -14.66
N TYR A 151 8.92 19.99 -13.73
CA TYR A 151 8.64 18.58 -13.98
C TYR A 151 7.68 17.99 -12.92
N PHE A 152 7.15 16.82 -13.19
CA PHE A 152 6.35 16.05 -12.26
C PHE A 152 7.12 14.84 -11.78
N VAL A 153 7.00 14.55 -10.46
CA VAL A 153 7.45 13.28 -9.87
C VAL A 153 6.25 12.35 -9.84
N GLN A 154 6.36 11.21 -10.50
CA GLN A 154 5.32 10.18 -10.56
C GLN A 154 5.50 9.21 -9.38
N LEU A 155 4.55 9.20 -8.45
CA LEU A 155 4.60 8.30 -7.30
C LEU A 155 4.24 6.88 -7.73
N LEU A 156 5.15 5.93 -7.46
CA LEU A 156 4.97 4.54 -7.80
C LEU A 156 4.58 3.70 -6.59
N ASP A 157 3.58 2.85 -6.80
CA ASP A 157 3.30 1.71 -5.93
C ASP A 157 4.05 0.47 -6.42
N LEU A 158 5.20 0.21 -5.81
CA LEU A 158 6.02 -0.94 -6.15
C LEU A 158 5.39 -2.28 -5.76
N GLU A 159 4.41 -2.30 -4.86
CA GLU A 159 3.68 -3.51 -4.48
C GLU A 159 2.81 -3.99 -5.64
N THR A 160 2.15 -3.08 -6.32
CA THR A 160 1.42 -3.39 -7.56
C THR A 160 2.35 -3.99 -8.62
N ILE A 161 3.60 -3.52 -8.70
CA ILE A 161 4.60 -4.10 -9.60
C ILE A 161 4.97 -5.52 -9.14
N LEU A 162 5.25 -5.70 -7.85
CA LEU A 162 5.68 -6.99 -7.29
C LEU A 162 4.59 -8.04 -7.29
N SER A 163 3.33 -7.67 -7.09
CA SER A 163 2.20 -8.60 -7.10
C SER A 163 2.06 -9.36 -8.44
N GLN A 164 2.57 -8.80 -9.53
CA GLN A 164 2.58 -9.49 -10.84
C GLN A 164 3.64 -10.60 -10.94
N PHE A 165 4.61 -10.63 -10.01
CA PHE A 165 5.68 -11.64 -9.95
C PHE A 165 5.44 -12.70 -8.88
N GLU A 166 4.46 -12.47 -7.99
CA GLU A 166 4.08 -13.48 -7.01
C GLU A 166 3.41 -14.65 -7.75
N PRO A 167 3.87 -15.89 -7.52
CA PRO A 167 3.15 -17.03 -8.06
C PRO A 167 1.73 -16.99 -7.49
N ASP A 168 0.77 -17.22 -8.35
CA ASP A 168 -0.58 -17.55 -7.93
C ASP A 168 -0.48 -18.86 -7.11
N ASP A 169 -0.34 -18.72 -5.79
CA ASP A 169 -0.06 -19.84 -4.88
C ASP A 169 -1.23 -20.85 -4.81
N GLY A 170 -2.23 -20.68 -5.70
CA GLY A 170 -3.33 -21.63 -5.84
C GLY A 170 -4.07 -21.85 -4.52
N VAL A 171 -4.05 -20.89 -3.61
CA VAL A 171 -4.86 -20.93 -2.41
C VAL A 171 -6.30 -20.92 -2.87
N GLU A 172 -6.98 -22.07 -2.78
CA GLU A 172 -8.41 -22.14 -3.02
C GLU A 172 -9.07 -21.09 -2.11
N MET A 173 -9.57 -20.02 -2.72
CA MET A 173 -10.26 -18.97 -1.98
C MET A 173 -11.45 -19.58 -1.26
N ALA A 174 -11.51 -19.36 0.04
CA ALA A 174 -12.66 -19.79 0.82
C ALA A 174 -13.90 -19.02 0.34
N VAL A 175 -14.76 -19.68 -0.41
CA VAL A 175 -16.03 -19.11 -0.84
C VAL A 175 -17.03 -19.29 0.29
N SER A 176 -17.52 -18.20 0.84
CA SER A 176 -18.52 -18.21 1.90
C SER A 176 -19.88 -18.67 1.37
N GLU A 177 -20.61 -19.47 2.16
CA GLU A 177 -22.02 -19.79 1.87
C GLU A 177 -22.92 -18.56 2.07
N ASN A 178 -22.51 -17.61 2.92
CA ASN A 178 -23.26 -16.41 3.23
C ASN A 178 -22.65 -15.19 2.53
N GLU A 179 -23.46 -14.24 2.10
CA GLU A 179 -23.02 -12.95 1.56
C GLU A 179 -22.81 -11.96 2.73
N TYR A 180 -21.55 -11.60 3.02
CA TYR A 180 -21.21 -10.61 4.02
C TYR A 180 -20.87 -9.26 3.38
N LYS A 181 -21.25 -8.16 4.04
CA LYS A 181 -21.02 -6.78 3.58
C LYS A 181 -19.76 -6.24 4.24
N VAL A 182 -18.76 -5.96 3.44
CA VAL A 182 -17.42 -5.56 3.90
C VAL A 182 -17.11 -4.15 3.46
N LEU A 183 -16.93 -3.22 4.41
CA LEU A 183 -16.50 -1.86 4.13
C LEU A 183 -14.98 -1.84 3.94
N VAL A 184 -14.53 -1.29 2.81
CA VAL A 184 -13.10 -1.22 2.43
C VAL A 184 -12.69 0.24 2.28
N ALA A 185 -11.61 0.62 2.95
CA ALA A 185 -10.99 1.94 2.87
C ALA A 185 -9.53 1.83 2.41
N ASP A 186 -9.21 2.42 1.28
CA ASP A 186 -7.85 2.52 0.74
C ASP A 186 -7.79 3.69 -0.25
N ASP A 187 -6.68 4.39 -0.35
CA ASP A 187 -6.52 5.51 -1.28
C ASP A 187 -6.00 5.08 -2.66
N SER A 188 -5.43 3.88 -2.77
CA SER A 188 -4.99 3.29 -4.04
C SER A 188 -6.16 2.67 -4.81
N ALA A 189 -6.44 3.16 -6.00
CA ALA A 189 -7.48 2.60 -6.87
C ALA A 189 -7.22 1.14 -7.23
N THR A 190 -5.96 0.76 -7.41
CA THR A 190 -5.53 -0.60 -7.75
C THR A 190 -5.78 -1.56 -6.59
N ILE A 191 -5.37 -1.20 -5.37
CA ILE A 191 -5.60 -2.03 -4.19
C ILE A 191 -7.11 -2.19 -3.95
N ARG A 192 -7.90 -1.11 -4.07
CA ARG A 192 -9.37 -1.19 -3.98
C ARG A 192 -9.97 -2.15 -5.00
N ALA A 193 -9.47 -2.12 -6.25
CA ALA A 193 -9.95 -3.02 -7.31
C ALA A 193 -9.62 -4.48 -6.99
N MET A 194 -8.40 -4.75 -6.50
CA MET A 194 -7.94 -6.08 -6.11
C MET A 194 -8.73 -6.63 -4.92
N ILE A 195 -8.85 -5.87 -3.83
CA ILE A 195 -9.64 -6.30 -2.65
C ILE A 195 -11.10 -6.52 -3.04
N LYS A 196 -11.67 -5.63 -3.87
CA LYS A 196 -13.02 -5.78 -4.39
C LYS A 196 -13.19 -7.09 -5.17
N ALA A 197 -12.25 -7.42 -6.04
CA ALA A 197 -12.28 -8.66 -6.82
C ALA A 197 -12.24 -9.89 -5.90
N ASN A 198 -11.26 -9.94 -4.99
CA ASN A 198 -11.08 -11.05 -4.05
C ASN A 198 -12.30 -11.26 -3.15
N LEU A 199 -12.87 -10.19 -2.60
CA LEU A 199 -14.07 -10.26 -1.77
C LEU A 199 -15.30 -10.70 -2.58
N THR A 200 -15.45 -10.23 -3.82
CA THR A 200 -16.57 -10.62 -4.68
C THR A 200 -16.48 -12.09 -5.08
N GLU A 201 -15.29 -12.58 -5.39
CA GLU A 201 -15.04 -13.98 -5.73
C GLU A 201 -15.30 -14.90 -4.53
N ALA A 202 -15.04 -14.42 -3.31
CA ALA A 202 -15.34 -15.10 -2.05
C ALA A 202 -16.83 -14.99 -1.62
N ASN A 203 -17.72 -14.48 -2.48
CA ASN A 203 -19.16 -14.25 -2.24
C ASN A 203 -19.47 -13.16 -1.21
N HIS A 204 -18.55 -12.17 -1.02
CA HIS A 204 -18.82 -11.02 -0.17
C HIS A 204 -19.24 -9.79 -0.99
N LYS A 205 -19.89 -8.84 -0.33
CA LYS A 205 -20.36 -7.59 -0.93
C LYS A 205 -19.52 -6.39 -0.44
N PRO A 206 -18.51 -5.98 -1.20
CA PRO A 206 -17.65 -4.86 -0.78
C PRO A 206 -18.37 -3.51 -0.94
N ILE A 207 -18.21 -2.65 0.08
CA ILE A 207 -18.58 -1.23 0.08
C ILE A 207 -17.27 -0.47 0.03
N ILE A 208 -16.96 0.16 -1.10
CA ILE A 208 -15.64 0.76 -1.37
C ILE A 208 -15.63 2.24 -1.03
N THR A 209 -14.60 2.68 -0.31
CA THR A 209 -14.33 4.08 0.04
C THR A 209 -12.87 4.43 -0.24
N ASN A 210 -12.59 5.73 -0.49
CA ASN A 210 -11.29 6.18 -0.99
C ASN A 210 -10.33 6.65 0.12
N ASN A 211 -10.80 6.74 1.36
CA ASN A 211 -10.00 7.13 2.53
C ASN A 211 -10.78 6.88 3.83
N GLY A 212 -10.12 7.05 4.96
CA GLY A 212 -10.73 6.81 6.27
C GLY A 212 -11.88 7.76 6.62
N ASP A 213 -11.84 9.01 6.15
CA ASP A 213 -12.93 9.99 6.42
C ASP A 213 -14.22 9.60 5.67
N GLU A 214 -14.12 9.17 4.41
CA GLU A 214 -15.25 8.65 3.65
C GLU A 214 -15.80 7.37 4.27
N ALA A 215 -14.90 6.47 4.72
CA ALA A 215 -15.29 5.24 5.41
C ALA A 215 -16.05 5.53 6.72
N LEU A 216 -15.54 6.46 7.53
CA LEU A 216 -16.21 6.85 8.78
C LEU A 216 -17.61 7.42 8.50
N ARG A 217 -17.74 8.33 7.53
CA ARG A 217 -19.06 8.86 7.14
C ARG A 217 -19.99 7.75 6.69
N THR A 218 -19.52 6.85 5.83
CA THR A 218 -20.30 5.74 5.32
C THR A 218 -20.81 4.85 6.45
N VAL A 219 -19.96 4.46 7.40
CA VAL A 219 -20.40 3.59 8.50
C VAL A 219 -21.36 4.30 9.47
N LEU A 220 -21.18 5.62 9.68
CA LEU A 220 -22.11 6.42 10.48
C LEU A 220 -23.49 6.55 9.81
N ASP A 221 -23.55 6.69 8.48
CA ASP A 221 -24.78 6.71 7.72
C ASP A 221 -25.50 5.34 7.79
N LEU A 222 -24.73 4.24 7.69
CA LEU A 222 -25.26 2.88 7.86
C LEU A 222 -25.81 2.66 9.28
N LYS A 223 -25.12 3.17 10.31
CA LYS A 223 -25.58 3.13 11.70
C LYS A 223 -26.90 3.90 11.87
N ALA A 224 -26.99 5.13 11.37
CA ALA A 224 -28.19 5.93 11.45
C ALA A 224 -29.38 5.24 10.75
N ARG A 225 -29.11 4.58 9.63
CA ARG A 225 -30.11 3.79 8.92
C ARG A 225 -30.55 2.56 9.70
N ALA A 226 -29.61 1.82 10.31
CA ALA A 226 -29.92 0.68 11.16
C ALA A 226 -30.82 1.09 12.34
N GLU A 227 -30.46 2.18 13.02
CA GLU A 227 -31.28 2.75 14.11
C GLU A 227 -32.69 3.15 13.65
N ALA A 228 -32.81 3.79 12.49
CA ALA A 228 -34.12 4.19 11.92
C ALA A 228 -35.01 3.00 11.54
N GLU A 229 -34.40 1.88 11.09
CA GLU A 229 -35.10 0.64 10.75
C GLU A 229 -35.29 -0.30 11.95
N GLY A 230 -34.72 0.03 13.13
CA GLY A 230 -34.78 -0.83 14.32
C GLY A 230 -34.03 -2.15 14.15
N LYS A 231 -32.99 -2.13 13.33
CA LYS A 231 -32.16 -3.28 12.99
C LYS A 231 -30.78 -3.18 13.63
N ASP A 232 -30.08 -4.32 13.65
CA ASP A 232 -28.68 -4.36 14.05
C ASP A 232 -27.79 -3.81 12.95
N ILE A 233 -26.64 -3.18 13.32
CA ILE A 233 -25.69 -2.65 12.37
C ILE A 233 -25.08 -3.77 11.48
N THR A 234 -24.97 -4.99 11.98
CA THR A 234 -24.47 -6.14 11.24
C THR A 234 -25.39 -6.56 10.09
N GLU A 235 -26.65 -6.07 10.04
CA GLU A 235 -27.49 -6.23 8.86
C GLU A 235 -27.08 -5.29 7.70
N PHE A 236 -26.18 -4.33 7.93
CA PHE A 236 -25.74 -3.32 6.97
C PHE A 236 -24.26 -3.39 6.64
N VAL A 237 -23.42 -3.77 7.61
CA VAL A 237 -21.99 -3.98 7.46
C VAL A 237 -21.53 -5.01 8.49
N ASP A 238 -20.74 -5.99 8.04
CA ASP A 238 -20.29 -7.11 8.88
C ASP A 238 -18.83 -6.93 9.34
N LEU A 239 -17.99 -6.27 8.52
CA LEU A 239 -16.57 -6.11 8.77
C LEU A 239 -16.03 -4.85 8.08
N ILE A 240 -14.95 -4.30 8.61
CA ILE A 240 -14.25 -3.15 8.05
C ILE A 240 -12.81 -3.54 7.75
N ILE A 241 -12.34 -3.21 6.56
CA ILE A 241 -10.95 -3.39 6.11
C ILE A 241 -10.40 -2.01 5.78
N SER A 242 -9.25 -1.65 6.36
CA SER A 242 -8.69 -0.32 6.16
C SER A 242 -7.18 -0.39 5.95
N ASP A 243 -6.70 0.31 4.92
CA ASP A 243 -5.29 0.69 4.87
C ASP A 243 -4.95 1.55 6.10
N ILE A 244 -3.71 1.43 6.56
CA ILE A 244 -3.19 2.27 7.65
C ILE A 244 -2.86 3.66 7.10
N GLU A 245 -2.21 3.74 5.93
CA GLU A 245 -1.68 4.97 5.36
C GLU A 245 -2.64 5.58 4.33
N MET A 246 -3.52 6.46 4.77
CA MET A 246 -4.47 7.15 3.89
C MET A 246 -4.50 8.66 4.14
N PRO A 247 -4.78 9.48 3.10
CA PRO A 247 -5.02 10.91 3.27
C PRO A 247 -6.28 11.18 4.09
N LEU A 248 -6.36 12.37 4.69
CA LEU A 248 -7.46 12.91 5.49
C LEU A 248 -7.67 12.19 6.84
N MET A 249 -7.75 10.88 6.84
CA MET A 249 -7.88 10.06 8.04
C MET A 249 -7.17 8.73 7.83
N ASP A 250 -6.19 8.42 8.67
CA ASP A 250 -5.47 7.16 8.68
C ASP A 250 -6.32 6.00 9.25
N GLY A 251 -5.89 4.76 8.99
CA GLY A 251 -6.61 3.56 9.44
C GLY A 251 -6.66 3.41 10.96
N PHE A 252 -5.67 3.89 11.70
CA PHE A 252 -5.69 3.86 13.17
C PHE A 252 -6.74 4.80 13.73
N SER A 253 -6.83 6.01 13.16
CA SER A 253 -7.85 7.01 13.54
C SER A 253 -9.25 6.51 13.21
N LEU A 254 -9.45 5.90 12.05
CA LEU A 254 -10.71 5.25 11.67
C LEU A 254 -11.08 4.15 12.66
N THR A 255 -10.16 3.22 12.93
CA THR A 255 -10.37 2.12 13.88
C THR A 255 -10.76 2.63 15.27
N LYS A 256 -10.02 3.62 15.77
CA LYS A 256 -10.32 4.23 17.06
C LYS A 256 -11.73 4.79 17.13
N ASN A 257 -12.16 5.57 16.11
CA ASN A 257 -13.52 6.11 16.05
C ASN A 257 -14.58 5.01 16.06
N ILE A 258 -14.35 3.91 15.35
CA ILE A 258 -15.26 2.75 15.31
C ILE A 258 -15.32 2.05 16.66
N LYS A 259 -14.18 1.77 17.28
CA LYS A 259 -14.09 1.02 18.53
C LYS A 259 -14.53 1.83 19.77
N GLU A 260 -14.47 3.16 19.72
CA GLU A 260 -15.01 4.05 20.75
C GLU A 260 -16.54 4.22 20.67
N ASP A 261 -17.15 3.94 19.51
CA ASP A 261 -18.62 4.04 19.36
C ASP A 261 -19.33 2.80 19.94
N PRO A 262 -20.31 2.96 20.83
CA PRO A 262 -20.98 1.84 21.52
C PRO A 262 -21.67 0.83 20.59
N VAL A 263 -22.12 1.28 19.40
CA VAL A 263 -22.82 0.44 18.42
C VAL A 263 -21.82 -0.19 17.45
N LEU A 264 -20.86 0.62 16.95
CA LEU A 264 -19.92 0.20 15.93
C LEU A 264 -18.78 -0.68 16.46
N ARG A 265 -18.41 -0.58 17.74
CA ARG A 265 -17.25 -1.30 18.34
C ARG A 265 -17.28 -2.81 18.19
N LYS A 266 -18.45 -3.40 17.95
CA LYS A 266 -18.62 -4.84 17.73
C LYS A 266 -18.21 -5.28 16.31
N LEU A 267 -18.12 -4.34 15.37
CA LEU A 267 -17.68 -4.65 14.02
C LEU A 267 -16.18 -4.98 14.06
N PRO A 268 -15.77 -6.13 13.54
CA PRO A 268 -14.36 -6.44 13.41
C PRO A 268 -13.69 -5.49 12.42
N VAL A 269 -12.44 -5.13 12.71
CA VAL A 269 -11.62 -4.23 11.90
C VAL A 269 -10.30 -4.90 11.56
N ILE A 270 -10.05 -5.08 10.28
CA ILE A 270 -8.75 -5.50 9.73
C ILE A 270 -8.00 -4.25 9.28
N LEU A 271 -6.82 -4.03 9.82
CA LEU A 271 -5.86 -3.07 9.29
C LEU A 271 -4.86 -3.77 8.38
N TYR A 272 -4.47 -3.11 7.31
CA TYR A 272 -3.39 -3.60 6.48
C TYR A 272 -2.42 -2.49 6.08
N SER A 273 -1.17 -2.85 5.82
CA SER A 273 -0.12 -1.90 5.43
C SER A 273 0.99 -2.62 4.68
N SER A 274 1.72 -1.87 3.85
CA SER A 274 2.94 -2.34 3.19
C SER A 274 4.03 -2.75 4.17
N ILE A 275 4.06 -2.13 5.35
CA ILE A 275 5.07 -2.34 6.38
C ILE A 275 4.37 -2.57 7.71
N ILE A 276 4.55 -3.75 8.30
CA ILE A 276 4.11 -4.03 9.66
C ILE A 276 5.33 -4.13 10.57
N THR A 277 5.73 -3.00 11.17
CA THR A 277 6.72 -2.98 12.23
C THR A 277 6.09 -3.41 13.57
N ASN A 278 6.91 -3.79 14.53
CA ASN A 278 6.41 -4.08 15.88
C ASN A 278 5.68 -2.87 16.49
N GLU A 279 6.12 -1.65 16.20
CA GLU A 279 5.51 -0.40 16.68
C GLU A 279 4.12 -0.20 16.06
N LEU A 280 3.97 -0.41 14.75
CA LEU A 280 2.67 -0.33 14.06
C LEU A 280 1.73 -1.42 14.55
N ARG A 281 2.24 -2.63 14.80
CA ARG A 281 1.46 -3.73 15.36
C ARG A 281 0.89 -3.35 16.73
N HIS A 282 1.73 -2.88 17.66
CA HIS A 282 1.29 -2.43 18.97
C HIS A 282 0.31 -1.24 18.90
N LYS A 283 0.51 -0.33 17.94
CA LYS A 283 -0.41 0.79 17.73
C LYS A 283 -1.78 0.29 17.28
N GLY A 284 -1.85 -0.64 16.32
CA GLY A 284 -3.10 -1.25 15.88
C GLY A 284 -3.84 -1.98 17.00
N GLU A 285 -3.12 -2.78 17.81
CA GLU A 285 -3.68 -3.41 19.00
C GLU A 285 -4.23 -2.37 20.00
N SER A 286 -3.51 -1.26 20.22
CA SER A 286 -3.91 -0.21 21.15
C SER A 286 -5.19 0.54 20.75
N VAL A 287 -5.49 0.65 19.46
CA VAL A 287 -6.72 1.24 18.94
C VAL A 287 -7.85 0.22 18.79
N GLY A 288 -7.58 -1.06 19.05
CA GLY A 288 -8.57 -2.14 19.06
C GLY A 288 -8.79 -2.81 17.70
N ALA A 289 -7.82 -2.78 16.79
CA ALA A 289 -7.89 -3.58 15.56
C ALA A 289 -7.90 -5.08 15.90
N ASP A 290 -8.76 -5.83 15.25
CA ASP A 290 -8.93 -7.27 15.50
C ASP A 290 -7.88 -8.10 14.76
N MET A 291 -7.41 -7.59 13.61
CA MET A 291 -6.35 -8.21 12.81
C MET A 291 -5.50 -7.15 12.11
N GLN A 292 -4.23 -7.50 11.84
CA GLN A 292 -3.35 -6.71 11.00
C GLN A 292 -2.68 -7.61 9.97
N ILE A 293 -2.80 -7.25 8.68
CA ILE A 293 -2.33 -8.01 7.52
C ILE A 293 -1.33 -7.17 6.75
N SER A 294 -0.27 -7.78 6.23
CA SER A 294 0.62 -7.10 5.30
C SER A 294 0.05 -7.08 3.88
N LYS A 295 0.34 -6.04 3.08
CA LYS A 295 -0.22 -5.90 1.73
C LYS A 295 0.06 -7.09 0.80
N PRO A 296 1.24 -7.73 0.79
CA PRO A 296 1.44 -8.97 0.03
C PRO A 296 0.50 -10.12 0.40
N ASP A 297 -0.03 -10.11 1.62
CA ASP A 297 -0.95 -11.14 2.09
C ASP A 297 -2.43 -10.78 1.84
N LEU A 298 -2.74 -9.78 0.98
CA LEU A 298 -4.12 -9.35 0.70
C LEU A 298 -5.00 -10.46 0.10
N HIS A 299 -4.41 -11.47 -0.54
CA HIS A 299 -5.13 -12.66 -1.00
C HIS A 299 -5.73 -13.47 0.16
N THR A 300 -5.21 -13.33 1.38
CA THR A 300 -5.75 -14.00 2.58
C THR A 300 -6.95 -13.27 3.19
N ILE A 301 -7.23 -12.03 2.77
CA ILE A 301 -8.30 -11.20 3.33
C ILE A 301 -9.66 -11.90 3.38
N PRO A 302 -10.13 -12.58 2.31
CA PRO A 302 -11.43 -13.23 2.35
C PRO A 302 -11.52 -14.31 3.44
N GLN A 303 -10.46 -15.11 3.60
CA GLN A 303 -10.38 -16.14 4.63
C GLN A 303 -10.40 -15.54 6.03
N VAL A 304 -9.55 -14.53 6.27
CA VAL A 304 -9.47 -13.83 7.57
C VAL A 304 -10.77 -13.10 7.89
N ALA A 305 -11.41 -12.49 6.87
CA ALA A 305 -12.71 -11.84 7.03
C ALA A 305 -13.77 -12.84 7.51
N LEU A 306 -13.83 -14.02 6.88
CA LEU A 306 -14.77 -15.07 7.25
C LEU A 306 -14.53 -15.56 8.69
N GLU A 307 -13.28 -15.81 9.06
CA GLU A 307 -12.92 -16.23 10.42
C GLU A 307 -13.33 -15.20 11.49
N LEU A 308 -13.14 -13.90 11.22
CA LEU A 308 -13.50 -12.83 12.16
C LEU A 308 -15.02 -12.62 12.26
N ILE A 309 -15.75 -12.76 11.17
CA ILE A 309 -17.20 -12.60 11.16
C ILE A 309 -17.86 -13.79 11.85
N GLU A 310 -17.45 -15.01 11.53
CA GLU A 310 -18.06 -16.24 12.07
C GLU A 310 -17.53 -16.59 13.46
N GLY A 311 -16.24 -16.33 13.74
CA GLY A 311 -15.62 -16.58 15.05
C GLY A 311 -16.03 -15.61 16.16
N GLY A 312 -16.63 -14.46 15.84
CA GLY A 312 -17.19 -13.48 16.78
C GLY A 312 -18.64 -13.76 17.18
N ALA A 313 -19.21 -14.85 16.68
CA ALA A 313 -20.62 -15.22 16.93
C ALA A 313 -20.83 -16.18 18.14
N ASP A 314 -19.78 -16.47 18.95
CA ASP A 314 -19.86 -17.27 20.18
C ASP A 314 -19.94 -16.42 21.47
#